data_6ebea35f347d6319af26c1346886130b
#
_entry.id   6ebea35f347d6319af26c1346886130b
#
_cell.length_a   1.000
_cell.length_b   1.000
_cell.length_c   1.000
_cell.angle_alpha   90.00
_cell.angle_beta   90.00
_cell.angle_gamma   90.00
#
_symmetry.space_group_name_H-M   'P 1'
#
loop_
_entity.id
_entity.type
_entity.pdbx_description
1 polymer ?
#
loop_
_entity_poly.entity_id
_entity_poly.type
_entity_poly.pdbx_seq_one_letter_code
_entity_poly.pdbx_strand_id
1 'polypeptide(L)'
;RVLKVGKKTARIIVGRTIPQRFFRLYILIVIIGALFLCAPFCLREVEVEPGVWVQVNGFTNSTGDYGFVQALFIACSGFSDTGLTPISIYQYLNAGGQVVLLILIEIGGIGVVALFYYVWNFFKKKDDKIDVGQLYIMQAERGGSKLSESFRVIKTALFFILTTQVVFMFLFSLCFFFIPAYHQQFIDIPPENLEVAVFKGISFDDLSKPLDLYHNYPKSLWIGLFTTVSAMNNAGFDNISATSMAPYRNDWGLFLQALIIIELIIGGLGHFVWFDLIEKIKCKAVGKRYKMTLYSKVAISV
;
A
#
# COMPACT_ATOMS: atom_id res chain seq x y z
N ARG A 1 11.10 20.56 40.33
CA ARG A 1 9.82 20.97 39.70
C ARG A 1 9.84 20.76 38.17
N VAL A 2 10.92 21.12 37.50
CA VAL A 2 11.06 20.97 36.00
C VAL A 2 10.95 19.51 35.54
N LEU A 3 11.59 18.57 36.24
CA LEU A 3 11.53 17.13 35.94
C LEU A 3 10.12 16.51 36.09
N LYS A 4 9.32 17.03 37.05
CA LYS A 4 7.91 16.59 37.20
C LYS A 4 7.00 17.14 36.08
N VAL A 5 7.26 18.36 35.64
CA VAL A 5 6.55 18.97 34.49
C VAL A 5 6.87 18.20 33.22
N GLY A 6 8.14 17.91 32.96
CA GLY A 6 8.55 17.12 31.76
C GLY A 6 7.92 15.72 31.70
N LYS A 7 7.84 15.01 32.84
CA LYS A 7 7.16 13.70 32.94
C LYS A 7 5.64 13.81 32.74
N LYS A 8 5.01 14.89 33.16
CA LYS A 8 3.57 15.13 32.98
C LYS A 8 3.27 15.47 31.54
N THR A 9 4.09 16.30 30.89
CA THR A 9 3.99 16.66 29.46
C THR A 9 4.28 15.45 28.58
N ALA A 10 5.30 14.64 28.87
CA ALA A 10 5.58 13.40 28.18
C ALA A 10 4.40 12.41 28.28
N ARG A 11 3.74 12.29 29.43
CA ARG A 11 2.54 11.46 29.61
C ARG A 11 1.33 11.99 28.83
N ILE A 12 1.24 13.30 28.63
CA ILE A 12 0.19 13.90 27.80
C ILE A 12 0.47 13.61 26.32
N ILE A 13 1.72 13.69 25.87
CA ILE A 13 2.12 13.46 24.49
C ILE A 13 2.08 11.97 24.14
N VAL A 14 2.62 11.09 24.99
CA VAL A 14 2.74 9.65 24.72
C VAL A 14 1.44 8.87 25.04
N GLY A 15 0.53 9.41 25.85
CA GLY A 15 -0.71 8.76 26.25
C GLY A 15 -0.58 7.96 27.56
N ARG A 16 -1.68 7.89 28.33
CA ARG A 16 -1.76 7.19 29.61
C ARG A 16 -2.09 5.73 29.44
N THR A 17 -2.95 5.40 28.47
CA THR A 17 -3.40 4.03 28.19
C THR A 17 -2.76 3.51 26.91
N ILE A 18 -2.70 2.19 26.77
CA ILE A 18 -2.16 1.52 25.59
C ILE A 18 -2.89 1.96 24.31
N PRO A 19 -4.23 1.95 24.23
CA PRO A 19 -4.94 2.41 23.03
C PRO A 19 -4.65 3.86 22.65
N GLN A 20 -4.50 4.76 23.65
CA GLN A 20 -4.14 6.16 23.39
C GLN A 20 -2.75 6.30 22.76
N ARG A 21 -1.79 5.45 23.13
CA ARG A 21 -0.44 5.46 22.56
C ARG A 21 -0.47 5.04 21.08
N PHE A 22 -1.25 4.00 20.75
CA PHE A 22 -1.41 3.57 19.37
C PHE A 22 -2.10 4.63 18.52
N PHE A 23 -3.21 5.17 18.98
CA PHE A 23 -3.94 6.19 18.24
C PHE A 23 -3.04 7.40 17.92
N ARG A 24 -2.22 7.83 18.88
CA ARG A 24 -1.26 8.92 18.64
C ARG A 24 -0.13 8.54 17.72
N LEU A 25 0.37 7.29 17.81
CA LEU A 25 1.38 6.80 16.89
C LEU A 25 0.84 6.77 15.44
N TYR A 26 -0.40 6.34 15.24
CA TYR A 26 -1.06 6.34 13.95
C TYR A 26 -1.19 7.75 13.37
N ILE A 27 -1.69 8.70 14.16
CA ILE A 27 -1.76 10.10 13.74
C ILE A 27 -0.36 10.64 13.39
N LEU A 28 0.65 10.32 14.19
CA LEU A 28 2.02 10.77 13.95
C LEU A 28 2.57 10.24 12.62
N ILE A 29 2.38 8.95 12.32
CA ILE A 29 2.81 8.33 11.08
C ILE A 29 2.14 9.00 9.88
N VAL A 30 0.83 9.22 9.95
CA VAL A 30 0.07 9.87 8.88
C VAL A 30 0.53 11.32 8.67
N ILE A 31 0.74 12.09 9.73
CA ILE A 31 1.24 13.48 9.63
C ILE A 31 2.64 13.50 9.02
N ILE A 32 3.54 12.62 9.47
CA ILE A 32 4.89 12.51 8.90
C ILE A 32 4.81 12.15 7.42
N GLY A 33 4.00 11.16 7.05
CA GLY A 33 3.75 10.78 5.65
C GLY A 33 3.24 11.94 4.81
N ALA A 34 2.27 12.71 5.32
CA ALA A 34 1.74 13.88 4.64
C ALA A 34 2.81 14.96 4.43
N LEU A 35 3.66 15.22 5.43
CA LEU A 35 4.76 16.17 5.30
C LEU A 35 5.78 15.74 4.22
N PHE A 36 6.10 14.46 4.15
CA PHE A 36 6.95 13.95 3.07
C PHE A 36 6.27 14.08 1.70
N LEU A 37 4.98 13.74 1.59
CA LEU A 37 4.22 13.88 0.35
C LEU A 37 4.05 15.34 -0.10
N CYS A 38 4.15 16.33 0.82
CA CYS A 38 4.18 17.75 0.45
C CYS A 38 5.53 18.21 -0.10
N ALA A 39 6.61 17.48 0.17
CA ALA A 39 7.94 17.94 -0.16
C ALA A 39 8.20 17.88 -1.68
N PRO A 40 8.87 18.87 -2.27
CA PRO A 40 9.12 18.92 -3.71
C PRO A 40 9.86 17.70 -4.26
N PHE A 41 10.71 17.06 -3.46
CA PHE A 41 11.44 15.86 -3.89
C PHE A 41 10.55 14.61 -4.03
N CYS A 42 9.29 14.66 -3.54
CA CYS A 42 8.29 13.62 -3.70
C CYS A 42 7.31 13.87 -4.85
N LEU A 43 7.40 15.06 -5.47
CA LEU A 43 6.42 15.55 -6.44
C LEU A 43 7.07 15.73 -7.81
N ARG A 44 6.24 15.64 -8.86
CA ARG A 44 6.66 15.86 -10.24
C ARG A 44 6.53 17.34 -10.61
N GLU A 45 7.15 17.70 -11.71
CA GLU A 45 6.79 18.90 -12.46
C GLU A 45 5.50 18.62 -13.22
N VAL A 46 4.57 19.56 -13.18
CA VAL A 46 3.27 19.48 -13.87
C VAL A 46 3.16 20.67 -14.81
N GLU A 47 2.69 20.43 -16.00
CA GLU A 47 2.39 21.49 -16.97
C GLU A 47 1.10 22.19 -16.56
N VAL A 48 1.20 23.48 -16.21
CA VAL A 48 0.07 24.32 -15.77
C VAL A 48 -0.52 25.07 -16.95
N GLU A 49 0.31 25.53 -17.87
CA GLU A 49 -0.06 26.13 -19.14
C GLU A 49 0.79 25.52 -20.27
N PRO A 50 0.33 25.54 -21.53
CA PRO A 50 1.09 24.96 -22.64
C PRO A 50 2.55 25.46 -22.68
N GLY A 51 3.50 24.55 -22.44
CA GLY A 51 4.94 24.86 -22.38
C GLY A 51 5.44 25.41 -21.04
N VAL A 52 4.61 25.60 -20.02
CA VAL A 52 5.00 26.09 -18.69
C VAL A 52 4.96 24.96 -17.68
N TRP A 53 6.13 24.43 -17.33
CA TRP A 53 6.29 23.39 -16.33
C TRP A 53 6.59 24.00 -14.96
N VAL A 54 5.80 23.61 -13.96
CA VAL A 54 5.93 24.09 -12.58
C VAL A 54 6.22 22.91 -11.65
N GLN A 55 7.28 23.04 -10.85
CA GLN A 55 7.56 22.08 -9.79
C GLN A 55 6.43 22.12 -8.75
N VAL A 56 5.72 21.03 -8.58
CA VAL A 56 4.67 20.95 -7.58
C VAL A 56 5.29 21.02 -6.19
N ASN A 57 4.71 21.84 -5.34
CA ASN A 57 5.11 22.01 -3.95
C ASN A 57 3.87 22.06 -3.05
N GLY A 58 3.65 21.00 -2.27
CA GLY A 58 2.49 20.86 -1.42
C GLY A 58 2.44 21.86 -0.25
N PHE A 59 3.57 22.45 0.13
CA PHE A 59 3.59 23.47 1.19
C PHE A 59 3.11 24.85 0.70
N THR A 60 3.37 25.18 -0.57
CA THR A 60 3.03 26.46 -1.16
C THR A 60 1.80 26.41 -2.05
N ASN A 61 1.27 25.20 -2.30
CA ASN A 61 0.17 24.95 -3.26
C ASN A 61 0.44 25.62 -4.62
N SER A 62 1.63 25.40 -5.16
CA SER A 62 2.16 26.11 -6.34
C SER A 62 1.32 25.94 -7.60
N THR A 63 0.56 24.86 -7.71
CA THR A 63 -0.30 24.53 -8.86
C THR A 63 -1.79 24.80 -8.60
N GLY A 64 -2.18 25.17 -7.38
CA GLY A 64 -3.59 25.31 -6.98
C GLY A 64 -4.29 23.99 -6.65
N ASP A 65 -3.88 22.89 -7.26
CA ASP A 65 -4.56 21.59 -7.16
C ASP A 65 -3.97 20.65 -6.09
N TYR A 66 -2.69 20.87 -5.72
CA TYR A 66 -2.00 20.02 -4.75
C TYR A 66 -1.42 20.82 -3.59
N GLY A 67 -1.97 20.62 -2.42
CA GLY A 67 -1.52 21.23 -1.17
C GLY A 67 -1.49 20.24 -0.01
N PHE A 68 -1.25 20.75 1.20
CA PHE A 68 -1.15 19.93 2.41
C PHE A 68 -2.40 19.08 2.67
N VAL A 69 -3.60 19.60 2.33
CA VAL A 69 -4.86 18.87 2.54
C VAL A 69 -4.92 17.61 1.65
N GLN A 70 -4.54 17.73 0.39
CA GLN A 70 -4.49 16.62 -0.55
C GLN A 70 -3.42 15.59 -0.12
N ALA A 71 -2.25 16.04 0.29
CA ALA A 71 -1.19 15.18 0.81
C ALA A 71 -1.62 14.45 2.08
N LEU A 72 -2.29 15.14 3.00
CA LEU A 72 -2.84 14.54 4.22
C LEU A 72 -3.93 13.51 3.89
N PHE A 73 -4.81 13.82 2.94
CA PHE A 73 -5.83 12.90 2.48
C PHE A 73 -5.22 11.61 1.91
N ILE A 74 -4.22 11.75 1.02
CA ILE A 74 -3.51 10.60 0.42
C ILE A 74 -2.78 9.78 1.50
N ALA A 75 -2.11 10.46 2.44
CA ALA A 75 -1.42 9.78 3.55
C ALA A 75 -2.39 9.01 4.45
N CYS A 76 -3.54 9.60 4.79
CA CYS A 76 -4.61 8.93 5.55
C CYS A 76 -5.16 7.73 4.77
N SER A 77 -5.47 7.94 3.49
CA SER A 77 -6.04 6.92 2.61
C SER A 77 -5.07 5.75 2.40
N GLY A 78 -3.78 6.04 2.16
CA GLY A 78 -2.75 5.02 2.01
C GLY A 78 -2.50 4.23 3.29
N PHE A 79 -2.49 4.90 4.44
CA PHE A 79 -2.31 4.24 5.73
C PHE A 79 -3.54 3.42 6.18
N SER A 80 -4.75 3.80 5.76
CA SER A 80 -5.98 3.08 6.09
C SER A 80 -6.42 2.09 5.02
N ASP A 81 -5.61 1.90 3.97
CA ASP A 81 -5.87 0.98 2.85
C ASP A 81 -7.25 1.22 2.20
N THR A 82 -7.63 2.50 1.98
CA THR A 82 -8.94 2.85 1.41
C THR A 82 -8.91 3.18 -0.08
N GLY A 83 -7.75 3.54 -0.64
CA GLY A 83 -7.54 3.79 -2.06
C GLY A 83 -8.17 5.07 -2.63
N LEU A 84 -8.73 5.92 -1.79
CA LEU A 84 -9.30 7.18 -2.24
C LEU A 84 -8.19 8.20 -2.48
N THR A 85 -8.22 8.86 -3.62
CA THR A 85 -7.27 9.91 -3.96
C THR A 85 -7.97 11.07 -4.65
N PRO A 86 -7.71 12.33 -4.23
CA PRO A 86 -8.26 13.51 -4.88
C PRO A 86 -7.52 13.86 -6.17
N ILE A 87 -6.37 13.26 -6.42
CA ILE A 87 -5.49 13.51 -7.58
C ILE A 87 -4.97 12.21 -8.16
N SER A 88 -4.43 12.25 -9.39
CA SER A 88 -3.73 11.13 -10.00
C SER A 88 -2.33 10.94 -9.39
N ILE A 89 -2.07 9.77 -8.81
CA ILE A 89 -0.75 9.39 -8.27
C ILE A 89 0.30 9.42 -9.39
N TYR A 90 -0.07 8.92 -10.57
CA TYR A 90 0.81 8.91 -11.74
C TYR A 90 1.27 10.31 -12.16
N GLN A 91 0.38 11.31 -12.13
CA GLN A 91 0.69 12.67 -12.58
C GLN A 91 1.48 13.49 -11.55
N TYR A 92 1.14 13.38 -10.27
CA TYR A 92 1.67 14.27 -9.23
C TYR A 92 2.84 13.69 -8.44
N LEU A 93 2.87 12.37 -8.18
CA LEU A 93 3.93 11.76 -7.39
C LEU A 93 5.05 11.22 -8.28
N ASN A 94 6.29 11.62 -7.99
CA ASN A 94 7.48 11.01 -8.57
C ASN A 94 7.80 9.68 -7.85
N ALA A 95 8.90 9.01 -8.23
CA ALA A 95 9.31 7.76 -7.60
C ALA A 95 9.49 7.89 -6.07
N GLY A 96 9.99 9.03 -5.58
CA GLY A 96 10.15 9.29 -4.15
C GLY A 96 8.81 9.35 -3.43
N GLY A 97 7.83 10.08 -3.98
CA GLY A 97 6.47 10.15 -3.42
C GLY A 97 5.75 8.81 -3.46
N GLN A 98 5.92 8.05 -4.53
CA GLN A 98 5.39 6.70 -4.65
C GLN A 98 5.99 5.74 -3.60
N VAL A 99 7.31 5.84 -3.30
CA VAL A 99 7.94 5.06 -2.22
C VAL A 99 7.33 5.41 -0.86
N VAL A 100 7.14 6.70 -0.57
CA VAL A 100 6.51 7.13 0.69
C VAL A 100 5.10 6.56 0.81
N LEU A 101 4.32 6.60 -0.27
CA LEU A 101 2.97 6.04 -0.30
C LEU A 101 2.98 4.52 -0.11
N LEU A 102 3.89 3.78 -0.78
CA LEU A 102 4.05 2.33 -0.60
C LEU A 102 4.39 1.96 0.85
N ILE A 103 5.26 2.73 1.49
CA ILE A 103 5.60 2.52 2.90
C ILE A 103 4.37 2.73 3.80
N LEU A 104 3.56 3.76 3.53
CA LEU A 104 2.33 4.00 4.29
C LEU A 104 1.33 2.86 4.13
N ILE A 105 1.10 2.38 2.90
CA ILE A 105 0.24 1.23 2.59
C ILE A 105 0.74 -0.04 3.32
N GLU A 106 2.03 -0.34 3.22
CA GLU A 106 2.59 -1.55 3.82
C GLU A 106 2.52 -1.52 5.35
N ILE A 107 2.77 -0.35 5.97
CA ILE A 107 2.63 -0.16 7.42
C ILE A 107 1.16 -0.31 7.85
N GLY A 108 0.23 0.23 7.07
CA GLY A 108 -1.22 0.13 7.31
C GLY A 108 -1.71 -1.31 7.23
N GLY A 109 -1.47 -1.97 6.10
CA GLY A 109 -1.96 -3.30 5.79
C GLY A 109 -1.38 -4.41 6.69
N ILE A 110 -0.07 -4.38 6.96
CA ILE A 110 0.56 -5.31 7.91
C ILE A 110 0.14 -5.00 9.35
N GLY A 111 -0.09 -3.74 9.68
CA GLY A 111 -0.34 -3.21 11.01
C GLY A 111 0.96 -2.76 11.69
N VAL A 112 0.91 -1.53 12.20
CA VAL A 112 2.06 -0.85 12.81
C VAL A 112 2.68 -1.68 13.94
N VAL A 113 1.86 -2.31 14.77
CA VAL A 113 2.33 -3.05 15.94
C VAL A 113 3.01 -4.36 15.53
N ALA A 114 2.45 -5.07 14.57
CA ALA A 114 3.05 -6.30 14.07
C ALA A 114 4.40 -6.02 13.42
N LEU A 115 4.48 -4.96 12.61
CA LEU A 115 5.69 -4.56 11.92
C LEU A 115 6.75 -4.05 12.90
N PHE A 116 6.38 -3.18 13.85
CA PHE A 116 7.29 -2.68 14.88
C PHE A 116 7.86 -3.81 15.73
N TYR A 117 7.02 -4.76 16.14
CA TYR A 117 7.45 -5.91 16.90
C TYR A 117 8.42 -6.80 16.11
N TYR A 118 8.16 -7.04 14.82
CA TYR A 118 9.03 -7.83 13.96
C TYR A 118 10.40 -7.17 13.80
N VAL A 119 10.44 -5.87 13.50
CA VAL A 119 11.68 -5.10 13.37
C VAL A 119 12.44 -5.08 14.69
N TRP A 120 11.75 -4.81 15.82
CA TRP A 120 12.36 -4.82 17.14
C TRP A 120 12.98 -6.16 17.49
N ASN A 121 12.28 -7.26 17.21
CA ASN A 121 12.76 -8.61 17.50
C ASN A 121 13.91 -9.05 16.57
N PHE A 122 14.01 -8.48 15.36
CA PHE A 122 15.13 -8.70 14.46
C PHE A 122 16.44 -8.10 15.01
N PHE A 123 16.36 -6.93 15.63
CA PHE A 123 17.52 -6.26 16.24
C PHE A 123 17.82 -6.70 17.67
N LYS A 124 16.92 -7.43 18.33
CA LYS A 124 17.04 -7.87 19.71
C LYS A 124 17.98 -9.07 19.81
N LYS A 125 18.90 -9.05 20.81
CA LYS A 125 19.74 -10.21 21.14
C LYS A 125 18.88 -11.36 21.71
N LYS A 126 19.31 -12.59 21.50
CA LYS A 126 18.57 -13.84 21.75
C LYS A 126 18.13 -14.07 23.21
N ASP A 127 18.70 -13.33 24.17
CA ASP A 127 18.50 -13.54 25.63
C ASP A 127 17.45 -12.61 26.28
N ASP A 128 16.91 -11.65 25.56
CA ASP A 128 15.90 -10.76 26.12
C ASP A 128 14.50 -11.38 26.09
N LYS A 129 13.91 -11.58 27.26
CA LYS A 129 12.54 -12.10 27.39
C LYS A 129 11.53 -11.15 26.73
N ILE A 130 10.56 -11.74 26.05
CA ILE A 130 9.45 -10.99 25.43
C ILE A 130 8.61 -10.37 26.55
N ASP A 131 8.37 -9.07 26.46
CA ASP A 131 7.49 -8.40 27.43
C ASP A 131 6.03 -8.82 27.18
N VAL A 132 5.39 -9.35 28.21
CA VAL A 132 4.00 -9.80 28.19
C VAL A 132 3.06 -8.67 27.75
N GLY A 133 3.39 -7.41 28.10
CA GLY A 133 2.63 -6.24 27.67
C GLY A 133 2.58 -6.07 26.14
N GLN A 134 3.69 -6.33 25.44
CA GLN A 134 3.76 -6.25 23.97
C GLN A 134 2.90 -7.33 23.31
N LEU A 135 2.87 -8.54 23.88
CA LEU A 135 2.02 -9.62 23.39
C LEU A 135 0.52 -9.33 23.54
N TYR A 136 0.11 -8.71 24.66
CA TYR A 136 -1.28 -8.25 24.85
C TYR A 136 -1.70 -7.22 23.81
N ILE A 137 -0.80 -6.35 23.43
CA ILE A 137 -1.03 -5.31 22.43
C ILE A 137 -1.28 -5.93 21.06
N MET A 138 -0.43 -6.88 20.67
CA MET A 138 -0.57 -7.62 19.39
C MET A 138 -1.87 -8.42 19.35
N GLN A 139 -2.27 -9.00 20.47
CA GLN A 139 -3.54 -9.71 20.60
C GLN A 139 -4.74 -8.77 20.45
N ALA A 140 -4.66 -7.57 21.02
CA ALA A 140 -5.73 -6.57 20.92
C ALA A 140 -5.90 -6.01 19.51
N GLU A 141 -4.81 -5.83 18.76
CA GLU A 141 -4.85 -5.33 17.38
C GLU A 141 -5.41 -6.38 16.39
N ARG A 142 -5.10 -7.66 16.60
CA ARG A 142 -5.36 -8.71 15.60
C ARG A 142 -6.25 -9.87 16.08
N GLY A 143 -6.74 -9.86 17.34
CA GLY A 143 -7.72 -10.82 17.84
C GLY A 143 -7.25 -12.26 17.95
N GLY A 144 -6.25 -12.57 18.76
CA GLY A 144 -5.76 -13.95 18.98
C GLY A 144 -6.14 -14.54 20.34
N SER A 145 -6.32 -15.87 20.45
CA SER A 145 -6.75 -16.54 21.69
C SER A 145 -5.62 -16.93 22.64
N LYS A 146 -4.36 -17.00 22.20
CA LYS A 146 -3.21 -17.38 23.03
C LYS A 146 -1.96 -16.55 22.70
N LEU A 147 -1.34 -15.98 23.74
CA LEU A 147 -0.19 -15.10 23.61
C LEU A 147 1.05 -15.74 22.95
N SER A 148 1.35 -16.98 23.28
CA SER A 148 2.53 -17.69 22.74
C SER A 148 2.38 -18.09 21.26
N GLU A 149 1.15 -18.24 20.77
CA GLU A 149 0.85 -18.56 19.39
C GLU A 149 0.88 -17.29 18.50
N SER A 150 0.55 -16.13 19.06
CA SER A 150 0.43 -14.87 18.31
C SER A 150 1.74 -14.51 17.57
N PHE A 151 2.90 -14.73 18.17
CA PHE A 151 4.18 -14.45 17.52
C PHE A 151 4.45 -15.36 16.32
N ARG A 152 4.19 -16.67 16.47
CA ARG A 152 4.36 -17.63 15.36
C ARG A 152 3.40 -17.35 14.22
N VAL A 153 2.16 -16.96 14.55
CA VAL A 153 1.14 -16.55 13.58
C VAL A 153 1.64 -15.35 12.78
N ILE A 154 2.05 -14.27 13.44
CA ILE A 154 2.49 -13.05 12.76
C ILE A 154 3.73 -13.30 11.90
N LYS A 155 4.74 -14.00 12.43
CA LYS A 155 5.95 -14.34 11.64
C LYS A 155 5.63 -15.13 10.38
N THR A 156 4.77 -16.16 10.50
CA THR A 156 4.37 -17.00 9.36
C THR A 156 3.55 -16.20 8.36
N ALA A 157 2.64 -15.34 8.83
CA ALA A 157 1.82 -14.48 8.00
C ALA A 157 2.66 -13.44 7.26
N LEU A 158 3.58 -12.75 7.93
CA LEU A 158 4.49 -11.79 7.29
C LEU A 158 5.35 -12.46 6.22
N PHE A 159 5.91 -13.62 6.51
CA PHE A 159 6.68 -14.37 5.53
C PHE A 159 5.84 -14.74 4.31
N PHE A 160 4.59 -15.17 4.54
CA PHE A 160 3.65 -15.49 3.46
C PHE A 160 3.32 -14.26 2.61
N ILE A 161 2.96 -13.11 3.24
CA ILE A 161 2.64 -11.87 2.55
C ILE A 161 3.81 -11.43 1.67
N LEU A 162 5.00 -11.28 2.26
CA LEU A 162 6.19 -10.84 1.52
C LEU A 162 6.56 -11.79 0.37
N THR A 163 6.44 -13.10 0.59
CA THR A 163 6.70 -14.08 -0.48
C THR A 163 5.67 -13.96 -1.60
N THR A 164 4.39 -13.80 -1.26
CA THR A 164 3.32 -13.62 -2.24
C THR A 164 3.52 -12.33 -3.02
N GLN A 165 3.83 -11.22 -2.36
CA GLN A 165 4.13 -9.94 -3.00
C GLN A 165 5.29 -10.07 -3.99
N VAL A 166 6.38 -10.76 -3.63
CA VAL A 166 7.51 -10.98 -4.57
C VAL A 166 7.06 -11.76 -5.79
N VAL A 167 6.27 -12.82 -5.62
CA VAL A 167 5.76 -13.62 -6.74
C VAL A 167 4.86 -12.79 -7.66
N PHE A 168 3.88 -12.07 -7.10
CA PHE A 168 2.96 -11.25 -7.88
C PHE A 168 3.65 -10.03 -8.51
N MET A 169 4.64 -9.44 -7.84
CA MET A 169 5.47 -8.39 -8.43
C MET A 169 6.10 -8.84 -9.76
N PHE A 170 6.67 -10.03 -9.80
CA PHE A 170 7.22 -10.57 -11.06
C PHE A 170 6.13 -10.90 -12.07
N LEU A 171 5.01 -11.47 -11.66
CA LEU A 171 3.89 -11.75 -12.56
C LEU A 171 3.32 -10.47 -13.19
N PHE A 172 3.07 -9.43 -12.40
CA PHE A 172 2.61 -8.14 -12.91
C PHE A 172 3.67 -7.47 -13.79
N SER A 173 4.93 -7.52 -13.40
CA SER A 173 6.02 -7.00 -14.22
C SER A 173 6.06 -7.64 -15.61
N LEU A 174 5.88 -8.95 -15.69
CA LEU A 174 5.78 -9.66 -16.97
C LEU A 174 4.52 -9.24 -17.76
N CYS A 175 3.38 -9.12 -17.08
CA CYS A 175 2.16 -8.64 -17.72
C CYS A 175 2.36 -7.24 -18.31
N PHE A 176 2.87 -6.29 -17.54
CA PHE A 176 3.12 -4.92 -18.02
C PHE A 176 4.18 -4.85 -19.12
N PHE A 177 5.14 -5.75 -19.12
CA PHE A 177 6.18 -5.81 -20.13
C PHE A 177 5.70 -6.40 -21.47
N PHE A 178 4.84 -7.42 -21.44
CA PHE A 178 4.41 -8.13 -22.65
C PHE A 178 3.06 -7.70 -23.19
N ILE A 179 2.18 -7.12 -22.35
CA ILE A 179 0.85 -6.71 -22.77
C ILE A 179 0.91 -5.25 -23.24
N PRO A 180 0.73 -4.97 -24.55
CA PRO A 180 0.65 -3.61 -25.04
C PRO A 180 -0.65 -2.96 -24.59
N ALA A 181 -0.56 -1.79 -24.01
CA ALA A 181 -1.70 -0.98 -23.62
C ALA A 181 -1.57 0.40 -24.26
N TYR A 182 -2.66 0.89 -24.83
CA TYR A 182 -2.68 2.12 -25.58
C TYR A 182 -3.62 3.13 -24.94
N HIS A 183 -3.25 4.40 -24.94
CA HIS A 183 -4.13 5.47 -24.49
C HIS A 183 -5.38 5.60 -25.37
N GLN A 184 -5.31 5.13 -26.62
CA GLN A 184 -6.37 5.17 -27.62
C GLN A 184 -7.65 4.42 -27.24
N GLN A 185 -7.60 3.48 -26.31
CA GLN A 185 -8.79 2.74 -25.87
C GLN A 185 -9.80 3.61 -25.09
N PHE A 186 -9.49 4.90 -24.92
CA PHE A 186 -10.38 5.93 -24.38
C PHE A 186 -11.12 6.75 -25.42
N ILE A 187 -10.88 6.53 -26.73
CA ILE A 187 -11.46 7.36 -27.80
C ILE A 187 -12.86 6.87 -28.23
N ASP A 188 -13.63 6.32 -27.34
CA ASP A 188 -15.10 6.46 -27.38
C ASP A 188 -15.55 7.80 -26.75
N ILE A 189 -14.61 8.72 -26.51
CA ILE A 189 -14.90 10.09 -26.07
C ILE A 189 -15.23 10.89 -27.33
N PRO A 190 -16.45 11.46 -27.44
CA PRO A 190 -16.81 12.33 -28.54
C PRO A 190 -15.76 13.45 -28.73
N PRO A 191 -15.49 13.91 -29.98
CA PRO A 191 -14.49 14.95 -30.25
C PRO A 191 -14.64 16.22 -29.42
N GLU A 192 -15.85 16.54 -29.00
CA GLU A 192 -16.19 17.67 -28.13
C GLU A 192 -15.63 17.54 -26.71
N ASN A 193 -15.26 16.32 -26.27
CA ASN A 193 -14.65 16.08 -24.96
C ASN A 193 -13.14 15.77 -25.07
N LEU A 194 -12.57 15.92 -26.25
CA LEU A 194 -11.16 15.65 -26.53
C LEU A 194 -10.24 16.65 -25.81
N GLU A 195 -10.72 17.89 -25.62
CA GLU A 195 -10.04 18.91 -24.79
C GLU A 195 -9.84 18.45 -23.35
N VAL A 196 -10.76 17.64 -22.83
CA VAL A 196 -10.64 17.06 -21.48
C VAL A 196 -9.55 15.99 -21.42
N ALA A 197 -9.29 15.27 -22.51
CA ALA A 197 -8.21 14.29 -22.56
C ALA A 197 -6.83 14.98 -22.66
N VAL A 198 -6.73 16.07 -23.42
CA VAL A 198 -5.53 16.92 -23.49
C VAL A 198 -5.29 17.63 -22.16
N PHE A 199 -6.34 18.08 -21.46
CA PHE A 199 -6.27 18.68 -20.14
C PHE A 199 -5.73 17.71 -19.06
N LYS A 200 -5.76 16.38 -19.32
CA LYS A 200 -5.15 15.35 -18.47
C LYS A 200 -3.66 15.08 -18.76
N GLY A 201 -3.00 15.95 -19.54
CA GLY A 201 -1.56 15.84 -19.83
C GLY A 201 -1.19 14.72 -20.79
N ILE A 202 -2.11 14.27 -21.62
CA ILE A 202 -1.85 13.27 -22.69
C ILE A 202 -1.81 14.01 -24.01
N SER A 203 -0.63 14.05 -24.66
CA SER A 203 -0.50 14.62 -26.00
C SER A 203 -1.21 13.76 -27.05
N PHE A 204 -1.75 14.37 -28.10
CA PHE A 204 -2.37 13.67 -29.23
C PHE A 204 -1.42 12.66 -29.91
N ASP A 205 -0.13 13.00 -29.99
CA ASP A 205 0.89 12.13 -30.58
C ASP A 205 1.18 10.89 -29.71
N ASP A 206 0.90 10.95 -28.41
CA ASP A 206 1.12 9.83 -27.48
C ASP A 206 -0.08 8.87 -27.40
N LEU A 207 -1.25 9.28 -27.91
CA LEU A 207 -2.46 8.43 -27.92
C LEU A 207 -2.30 7.16 -28.79
N SER A 208 -1.49 7.21 -29.82
CA SER A 208 -1.25 6.08 -30.75
C SER A 208 -0.09 5.18 -30.31
N LYS A 209 0.73 5.64 -29.34
CA LYS A 209 1.87 4.88 -28.84
C LYS A 209 1.45 3.99 -27.68
N PRO A 210 2.08 2.80 -27.52
CA PRO A 210 1.88 2.00 -26.33
C PRO A 210 2.41 2.76 -25.10
N LEU A 211 1.86 2.45 -23.93
CA LEU A 211 2.39 2.96 -22.68
C LEU A 211 3.89 2.65 -22.56
N ASP A 212 4.64 3.54 -21.97
CA ASP A 212 6.08 3.42 -21.69
C ASP A 212 6.49 2.16 -20.89
N LEU A 213 5.51 1.37 -20.46
CA LEU A 213 5.69 0.09 -19.77
C LEU A 213 6.02 -1.04 -20.72
N TYR A 214 5.46 -0.99 -21.94
CA TYR A 214 5.65 -2.02 -22.95
C TYR A 214 7.11 -2.08 -23.37
N HIS A 215 7.72 -3.26 -23.24
CA HIS A 215 9.15 -3.51 -23.47
C HIS A 215 10.12 -2.68 -22.62
N ASN A 216 9.66 -2.08 -21.49
CA ASN A 216 10.49 -1.34 -20.55
C ASN A 216 10.50 -2.05 -19.19
N TYR A 217 11.42 -3.00 -19.01
CA TYR A 217 11.45 -3.85 -17.81
C TYR A 217 11.61 -3.09 -16.49
N PRO A 218 12.49 -2.07 -16.35
CA PRO A 218 12.61 -1.31 -15.10
C PRO A 218 11.32 -0.61 -14.69
N LYS A 219 10.60 0.00 -15.65
CA LYS A 219 9.29 0.64 -15.37
C LYS A 219 8.22 -0.41 -15.05
N SER A 220 8.16 -1.50 -15.82
CA SER A 220 7.21 -2.60 -15.58
C SER A 220 7.44 -3.23 -14.21
N LEU A 221 8.70 -3.40 -13.77
CA LEU A 221 9.03 -3.92 -12.45
C LEU A 221 8.57 -2.97 -11.34
N TRP A 222 8.80 -1.66 -11.52
CA TRP A 222 8.38 -0.65 -10.56
C TRP A 222 6.87 -0.61 -10.39
N ILE A 223 6.12 -0.60 -11.50
CA ILE A 223 4.67 -0.60 -11.46
C ILE A 223 4.13 -1.93 -10.96
N GLY A 224 4.77 -3.06 -11.30
CA GLY A 224 4.46 -4.37 -10.74
C GLY A 224 4.61 -4.40 -9.22
N LEU A 225 5.69 -3.82 -8.68
CA LEU A 225 5.90 -3.65 -7.24
C LEU A 225 4.79 -2.79 -6.60
N PHE A 226 4.45 -1.68 -7.23
CA PHE A 226 3.42 -0.78 -6.71
C PHE A 226 2.05 -1.46 -6.71
N THR A 227 1.68 -2.12 -7.82
CA THR A 227 0.41 -2.82 -7.98
C THR A 227 0.26 -3.95 -6.97
N THR A 228 1.30 -4.77 -6.75
CA THR A 228 1.22 -5.88 -5.81
C THR A 228 1.11 -5.41 -4.36
N VAL A 229 1.86 -4.39 -3.94
CA VAL A 229 1.73 -3.84 -2.58
C VAL A 229 0.32 -3.27 -2.37
N SER A 230 -0.19 -2.54 -3.36
CA SER A 230 -1.54 -1.97 -3.30
C SER A 230 -2.63 -3.06 -3.29
N ALA A 231 -2.52 -4.08 -4.14
CA ALA A 231 -3.49 -5.17 -4.23
C ALA A 231 -3.45 -6.08 -2.99
N MET A 232 -2.27 -6.48 -2.52
CA MET A 232 -2.13 -7.38 -1.36
C MET A 232 -2.66 -6.77 -0.07
N ASN A 233 -2.51 -5.44 0.10
CA ASN A 233 -3.04 -4.71 1.24
C ASN A 233 -4.48 -4.21 1.02
N ASN A 234 -5.09 -4.47 -0.15
CA ASN A 234 -6.41 -3.96 -0.55
C ASN A 234 -6.48 -2.43 -0.56
N ALA A 235 -5.36 -1.76 -0.79
CA ALA A 235 -5.26 -0.31 -0.70
C ALA A 235 -5.89 0.43 -1.89
N GLY A 236 -5.92 -0.18 -3.08
CA GLY A 236 -6.63 0.37 -4.24
C GLY A 236 -5.95 1.55 -4.95
N PHE A 237 -4.69 1.85 -4.63
CA PHE A 237 -3.91 2.84 -5.35
C PHE A 237 -3.26 2.23 -6.60
N ASP A 238 -3.12 3.03 -7.65
CA ASP A 238 -2.37 2.68 -8.85
C ASP A 238 -1.51 3.86 -9.34
N ASN A 239 -0.48 3.52 -10.11
CA ASN A 239 0.43 4.47 -10.73
C ASN A 239 0.70 4.10 -12.21
N ILE A 240 -0.23 3.40 -12.85
CA ILE A 240 -0.06 2.82 -14.19
C ILE A 240 -0.12 3.90 -15.26
N SER A 241 -1.15 4.75 -15.20
CA SER A 241 -1.36 5.84 -16.14
C SER A 241 -2.18 6.96 -15.52
N ALA A 242 -2.31 8.08 -16.26
CA ALA A 242 -3.18 9.20 -15.87
C ALA A 242 -4.66 8.79 -15.70
N THR A 243 -5.06 7.71 -16.36
CA THR A 243 -6.41 7.15 -16.39
C THR A 243 -6.50 5.78 -15.73
N SER A 244 -5.56 5.52 -14.78
CA SER A 244 -5.52 4.28 -14.02
C SER A 244 -5.30 3.05 -14.91
N MET A 245 -6.05 1.97 -14.70
CA MET A 245 -5.95 0.72 -15.46
C MET A 245 -6.72 0.71 -16.78
N ALA A 246 -7.37 1.80 -17.14
CA ALA A 246 -8.22 1.81 -18.31
C ALA A 246 -7.50 1.49 -19.65
N PRO A 247 -6.20 1.79 -19.87
CA PRO A 247 -5.47 1.32 -21.03
C PRO A 247 -5.43 -0.22 -21.20
N TYR A 248 -5.66 -0.97 -20.12
CA TYR A 248 -5.70 -2.43 -20.08
C TYR A 248 -7.12 -3.01 -20.19
N ARG A 249 -8.07 -2.32 -20.84
CA ARG A 249 -9.44 -2.83 -21.11
C ARG A 249 -9.53 -3.78 -22.32
N ASN A 250 -8.40 -4.26 -22.84
CA ASN A 250 -8.36 -5.23 -23.93
C ASN A 250 -8.46 -6.68 -23.40
N ASP A 251 -8.59 -7.64 -24.32
CA ASP A 251 -8.74 -9.06 -23.99
C ASP A 251 -7.56 -9.59 -23.14
N TRP A 252 -6.34 -9.17 -23.43
CA TRP A 252 -5.15 -9.52 -22.66
C TRP A 252 -5.10 -8.82 -21.29
N GLY A 253 -5.68 -7.63 -21.18
CA GLY A 253 -5.83 -6.91 -19.92
C GLY A 253 -6.78 -7.60 -18.96
N LEU A 254 -7.73 -8.42 -19.42
CA LEU A 254 -8.57 -9.26 -18.55
C LEU A 254 -7.74 -10.24 -17.73
N PHE A 255 -6.65 -10.77 -18.28
CA PHE A 255 -5.73 -11.62 -17.54
C PHE A 255 -5.03 -10.87 -16.40
N LEU A 256 -4.56 -9.65 -16.66
CA LEU A 256 -3.97 -8.78 -15.63
C LEU A 256 -5.00 -8.46 -14.54
N GLN A 257 -6.22 -8.10 -14.91
CA GLN A 257 -7.31 -7.81 -13.96
C GLN A 257 -7.65 -9.05 -13.11
N ALA A 258 -7.70 -10.25 -13.72
CA ALA A 258 -7.93 -11.49 -13.00
C ALA A 258 -6.82 -11.78 -11.96
N LEU A 259 -5.55 -11.53 -12.30
CA LEU A 259 -4.44 -11.67 -11.36
C LEU A 259 -4.55 -10.69 -10.19
N ILE A 260 -4.95 -9.44 -10.44
CA ILE A 260 -5.19 -8.44 -9.39
C ILE A 260 -6.32 -8.90 -8.47
N ILE A 261 -7.43 -9.40 -9.01
CA ILE A 261 -8.56 -9.92 -8.22
C ILE A 261 -8.11 -11.09 -7.34
N ILE A 262 -7.30 -12.01 -7.87
CA ILE A 262 -6.76 -13.13 -7.10
C ILE A 262 -5.92 -12.62 -5.93
N GLU A 263 -5.03 -11.65 -6.18
CA GLU A 263 -4.19 -11.10 -5.13
C GLU A 263 -5.00 -10.33 -4.07
N LEU A 264 -6.01 -9.54 -4.48
CA LEU A 264 -6.96 -8.88 -3.59
C LEU A 264 -7.66 -9.88 -2.66
N ILE A 265 -8.12 -11.01 -3.20
CA ILE A 265 -8.74 -12.08 -2.41
C ILE A 265 -7.72 -12.67 -1.43
N ILE A 266 -6.51 -12.94 -1.88
CA ILE A 266 -5.41 -13.45 -1.03
C ILE A 266 -5.14 -12.49 0.13
N GLY A 267 -5.03 -11.19 -0.13
CA GLY A 267 -4.83 -10.17 0.90
C GLY A 267 -6.02 -10.06 1.85
N GLY A 268 -7.24 -10.04 1.31
CA GLY A 268 -8.49 -9.88 2.05
C GLY A 268 -8.85 -11.04 2.99
N LEU A 269 -8.37 -12.26 2.72
CA LEU A 269 -8.63 -13.42 3.60
C LEU A 269 -8.03 -13.27 5.01
N GLY A 270 -7.03 -12.41 5.17
CA GLY A 270 -6.43 -12.10 6.46
C GLY A 270 -5.42 -13.14 6.95
N HIS A 271 -4.55 -12.68 7.83
CA HIS A 271 -3.33 -13.38 8.27
C HIS A 271 -3.59 -14.71 8.98
N PHE A 272 -4.70 -14.80 9.74
CA PHE A 272 -5.05 -16.02 10.50
C PHE A 272 -5.44 -17.17 9.58
N VAL A 273 -6.13 -16.89 8.48
CA VAL A 273 -6.54 -17.90 7.50
C VAL A 273 -5.32 -18.55 6.87
N TRP A 274 -4.37 -17.73 6.44
CA TRP A 274 -3.12 -18.20 5.83
C TRP A 274 -2.27 -19.01 6.80
N PHE A 275 -2.18 -18.56 8.07
CA PHE A 275 -1.50 -19.33 9.10
C PHE A 275 -2.15 -20.71 9.27
N ASP A 276 -3.47 -20.78 9.41
CA ASP A 276 -4.20 -22.03 9.57
C ASP A 276 -4.04 -22.96 8.36
N LEU A 277 -4.08 -22.43 7.14
CA LEU A 277 -3.85 -23.19 5.91
C LEU A 277 -2.44 -23.78 5.87
N ILE A 278 -1.42 -22.98 6.16
CA ILE A 278 -0.02 -23.40 6.17
C ILE A 278 0.21 -24.47 7.23
N GLU A 279 -0.32 -24.28 8.45
CA GLU A 279 -0.18 -25.27 9.52
C GLU A 279 -0.96 -26.57 9.19
N LYS A 280 -2.12 -26.48 8.55
CA LYS A 280 -2.87 -27.65 8.06
C LYS A 280 -2.07 -28.43 7.02
N ILE A 281 -1.43 -27.75 6.07
CA ILE A 281 -0.59 -28.38 5.05
C ILE A 281 0.61 -29.05 5.71
N LYS A 282 1.32 -28.36 6.61
CA LYS A 282 2.46 -28.91 7.35
C LYS A 282 2.08 -30.13 8.19
N CYS A 283 0.98 -30.06 8.92
CA CYS A 283 0.49 -31.18 9.73
C CYS A 283 0.09 -32.37 8.86
N LYS A 284 -0.55 -32.13 7.71
CA LYS A 284 -0.90 -33.19 6.75
C LYS A 284 0.34 -33.88 6.18
N ALA A 285 1.40 -33.12 5.87
CA ALA A 285 2.67 -33.67 5.37
C ALA A 285 3.37 -34.60 6.39
N VAL A 286 3.15 -34.39 7.70
CA VAL A 286 3.71 -35.16 8.80
C VAL A 286 2.72 -36.24 9.32
N GLY A 287 1.57 -36.42 8.65
CA GLY A 287 0.53 -37.38 9.06
C GLY A 287 -0.25 -36.97 10.32
N LYS A 288 -0.17 -35.72 10.77
CA LYS A 288 -0.89 -35.21 11.93
C LYS A 288 -2.20 -34.53 11.53
N ARG A 289 -3.24 -34.64 12.38
CA ARG A 289 -4.50 -33.92 12.18
C ARG A 289 -4.40 -32.52 12.78
N TYR A 290 -4.72 -31.51 11.98
CA TYR A 290 -4.85 -30.12 12.40
C TYR A 290 -6.31 -29.65 12.29
N LYS A 291 -6.85 -29.06 13.35
CA LYS A 291 -8.20 -28.48 13.34
C LYS A 291 -8.08 -26.97 13.10
N MET A 292 -8.54 -26.52 11.96
CA MET A 292 -8.62 -25.08 11.62
C MET A 292 -9.54 -24.36 12.60
N THR A 293 -9.25 -23.08 12.87
CA THR A 293 -10.11 -22.22 13.67
C THR A 293 -11.47 -22.01 13.00
N LEU A 294 -12.50 -21.65 13.80
CA LEU A 294 -13.81 -21.36 13.26
C LEU A 294 -13.77 -20.18 12.27
N TYR A 295 -12.99 -19.14 12.60
CA TYR A 295 -12.78 -18.00 11.73
C TYR A 295 -12.28 -18.40 10.33
N SER A 296 -11.23 -19.21 10.27
CA SER A 296 -10.66 -19.67 8.98
C SER A 296 -11.62 -20.54 8.18
N LYS A 297 -12.44 -21.36 8.86
CA LYS A 297 -13.46 -22.16 8.17
C LYS A 297 -14.54 -21.27 7.55
N VAL A 298 -15.02 -20.29 8.27
CA VAL A 298 -16.04 -19.35 7.77
C VAL A 298 -15.46 -18.53 6.62
N ALA A 299 -14.28 -17.95 6.79
CA ALA A 299 -13.64 -17.13 5.74
C ALA A 299 -13.38 -17.86 4.42
N ILE A 300 -13.19 -19.19 4.46
CA ILE A 300 -12.99 -19.99 3.24
C ILE A 300 -14.32 -20.47 2.66
N SER A 301 -15.38 -20.54 3.47
CA SER A 301 -16.70 -21.05 3.02
C SER A 301 -17.58 -19.96 2.37
N VAL A 302 -17.26 -18.69 2.55
CA VAL A 302 -17.91 -17.54 1.93
C VAL A 302 -17.23 -17.18 0.62
#